data_f7a7f61132f2f258b1f2fbb1b7cfc256
#
_entry.id   f7a7f61132f2f258b1f2fbb1b7cfc256
#
_cell.length_a   1.000
_cell.length_b   1.000
_cell.length_c   1.000
_cell.angle_alpha   90.00
_cell.angle_beta   90.00
_cell.angle_gamma   90.00
#
_symmetry.space_group_name_H-M   'P 1'
#
loop_
_entity.id
_entity.type
_entity.pdbx_description
1 polymer ?
#
loop_
_entity_poly.entity_id
_entity_poly.type
_entity_poly.pdbx_seq_one_letter_code
_entity_poly.pdbx_strand_id
1 'polypeptide(L)'
;MRTRQEALEYGLSFPGTYQDAPFHDENWQLVRVRPDKKAFLWTYEKDGLIQLNVKADPEWRDFWRGAYASVLPGYHQNKEHWNTIILDGSIPTEDVRRMIRESYNLVTDSPTRRIYEAVCRIPAGKVATYGQIAAMAGNPRMCRAVGNALHKNPDPEHIPCFRVVNSKGELSGAFAFGGADEQKNRLEAEGIEVD
;
A
#
# COMPACT_ATOMS: atom_id res chain seq x y z
N MET A 1 19.81 14.66 -5.62
CA MET A 1 18.42 15.04 -5.26
C MET A 1 18.49 16.09 -4.16
N ARG A 2 17.89 17.25 -4.36
CA ARG A 2 17.96 18.36 -3.40
C ARG A 2 16.60 19.02 -3.13
N THR A 3 15.61 18.76 -3.96
CA THR A 3 14.31 19.43 -3.87
C THR A 3 13.18 18.43 -3.61
N ARG A 4 12.06 18.93 -3.04
CA ARG A 4 10.83 18.17 -2.88
C ARG A 4 10.29 17.69 -4.23
N GLN A 5 10.33 18.59 -5.22
CA GLN A 5 9.83 18.29 -6.56
C GLN A 5 10.55 17.10 -7.18
N GLU A 6 11.88 17.06 -7.15
CA GLU A 6 12.66 15.91 -7.65
C GLU A 6 12.29 14.60 -6.96
N ALA A 7 12.04 14.64 -5.63
CA ALA A 7 11.66 13.45 -4.88
C ALA A 7 10.25 12.97 -5.25
N LEU A 8 9.29 13.88 -5.37
CA LEU A 8 7.91 13.58 -5.77
C LEU A 8 7.85 13.04 -7.20
N GLU A 9 8.51 13.68 -8.14
CA GLU A 9 8.58 13.22 -9.54
C GLU A 9 9.16 11.81 -9.63
N TYR A 10 10.23 11.54 -8.89
CA TYR A 10 10.81 10.20 -8.87
C TYR A 10 9.85 9.19 -8.23
N GLY A 11 9.20 9.51 -7.11
CA GLY A 11 8.20 8.64 -6.50
C GLY A 11 6.99 8.38 -7.40
N LEU A 12 6.55 9.40 -8.15
CA LEU A 12 5.43 9.30 -9.11
C LEU A 12 5.79 8.54 -10.40
N SER A 13 7.08 8.33 -10.68
CA SER A 13 7.51 7.54 -11.84
C SER A 13 7.26 6.02 -11.69
N PHE A 14 6.96 5.53 -10.49
CA PHE A 14 6.66 4.12 -10.27
C PHE A 14 5.21 3.77 -10.64
N PRO A 15 4.95 2.52 -11.09
CA PRO A 15 3.60 2.09 -11.46
C PRO A 15 2.58 2.20 -10.32
N GLY A 16 1.37 2.66 -10.63
CA GLY A 16 0.24 2.69 -9.69
C GLY A 16 0.35 3.72 -8.58
N THR A 17 1.25 4.70 -8.70
CA THR A 17 1.45 5.74 -7.70
C THR A 17 0.58 6.97 -7.94
N TYR A 18 0.35 7.72 -6.87
CA TYR A 18 -0.32 9.01 -6.91
C TYR A 18 0.14 9.88 -5.74
N GLN A 19 0.06 11.19 -5.94
CA GLN A 19 0.35 12.18 -4.89
C GLN A 19 -0.87 12.39 -4.02
N ASP A 20 -0.65 12.58 -2.72
CA ASP A 20 -1.67 12.86 -1.71
C ASP A 20 -1.16 13.91 -0.72
N ALA A 21 -2.07 14.76 -0.25
CA ALA A 21 -1.83 15.76 0.80
C ALA A 21 -2.95 15.63 1.85
N PRO A 22 -2.91 14.61 2.71
CA PRO A 22 -4.03 14.24 3.57
C PRO A 22 -4.20 15.15 4.80
N PHE A 23 -3.30 16.10 5.00
CA PHE A 23 -3.32 17.00 6.14
C PHE A 23 -3.70 18.44 5.71
N HIS A 24 -4.25 19.21 6.63
CA HIS A 24 -4.48 20.64 6.44
C HIS A 24 -3.19 21.46 6.33
N ASP A 25 -2.06 20.88 6.78
CA ASP A 25 -0.74 21.46 6.64
C ASP A 25 -0.16 21.10 5.27
N GLU A 26 -0.08 22.06 4.37
CA GLU A 26 0.48 21.93 3.01
C GLU A 26 1.96 21.52 3.00
N ASN A 27 2.62 21.60 4.15
CA ASN A 27 4.01 21.17 4.29
C ASN A 27 4.17 19.66 4.03
N TRP A 28 3.15 18.86 4.33
CA TRP A 28 3.22 17.40 4.19
C TRP A 28 2.63 16.94 2.86
N GLN A 29 3.48 16.37 2.01
CA GLN A 29 3.07 15.75 0.75
C GLN A 29 3.58 14.31 0.68
N LEU A 30 2.74 13.42 0.18
CA LEU A 30 2.99 11.98 0.17
C LEU A 30 2.89 11.43 -1.25
N VAL A 31 3.62 10.33 -1.49
CA VAL A 31 3.36 9.45 -2.63
C VAL A 31 2.86 8.11 -2.11
N ARG A 32 1.71 7.71 -2.61
CA ARG A 32 1.01 6.47 -2.27
C ARG A 32 0.95 5.52 -3.45
N VAL A 33 0.65 4.26 -3.19
CA VAL A 33 0.38 3.26 -4.22
C VAL A 33 -1.07 2.78 -4.16
N ARG A 34 -1.66 2.52 -5.33
CA ARG A 34 -2.94 1.83 -5.47
C ARG A 34 -2.72 0.31 -5.46
N PRO A 35 -3.69 -0.53 -5.07
CA PRO A 35 -5.03 -0.15 -4.60
C PRO A 35 -5.11 0.14 -3.11
N ASP A 36 -4.12 -0.25 -2.30
CA ASP A 36 -4.18 -0.25 -0.84
C ASP A 36 -3.82 1.09 -0.17
N LYS A 37 -3.65 2.14 -0.97
CA LYS A 37 -3.39 3.52 -0.53
C LYS A 37 -2.19 3.68 0.43
N LYS A 38 -1.27 2.72 0.45
CA LYS A 38 -0.08 2.78 1.30
C LYS A 38 0.87 3.86 0.84
N ALA A 39 1.30 4.70 1.78
CA ALA A 39 2.36 5.67 1.53
C ALA A 39 3.73 4.99 1.65
N PHE A 40 4.63 5.31 0.71
CA PHE A 40 6.01 4.86 0.74
C PHE A 40 7.02 6.03 0.73
N LEU A 41 6.58 7.21 0.37
CA LEU A 41 7.37 8.43 0.40
C LEU A 41 6.55 9.55 1.03
N TRP A 42 7.10 10.19 2.05
CA TRP A 42 6.58 11.40 2.67
C TRP A 42 7.60 12.50 2.48
N THR A 43 7.16 13.70 2.18
CA THR A 43 8.02 14.85 2.03
C THR A 43 7.53 15.99 2.92
N TYR A 44 8.43 16.69 3.56
CA TYR A 44 8.13 17.87 4.38
C TYR A 44 9.38 18.74 4.48
N GLU A 45 9.18 19.99 4.86
CA GLU A 45 10.27 20.92 5.18
C GLU A 45 10.41 21.03 6.69
N LYS A 46 11.64 20.99 7.17
CA LYS A 46 11.97 21.21 8.56
C LYS A 46 13.36 21.84 8.64
N ASP A 47 13.48 22.88 9.48
CA ASP A 47 14.72 23.62 9.69
C ASP A 47 15.33 24.18 8.37
N GLY A 48 14.47 24.59 7.42
CA GLY A 48 14.86 25.13 6.12
C GLY A 48 15.37 24.08 5.12
N LEU A 49 15.26 22.78 5.42
CA LEU A 49 15.68 21.69 4.56
C LEU A 49 14.50 20.77 4.25
N ILE A 50 14.46 20.28 3.02
CA ILE A 50 13.51 19.23 2.65
C ILE A 50 13.97 17.91 3.24
N GLN A 51 13.04 17.21 3.88
CA GLN A 51 13.24 15.91 4.47
C GLN A 51 12.25 14.90 3.85
N LEU A 52 12.71 13.67 3.69
CA LEU A 52 11.93 12.57 3.17
C LEU A 52 11.80 11.49 4.24
N ASN A 53 10.60 10.96 4.45
CA ASN A 53 10.44 9.69 5.16
C ASN A 53 10.22 8.57 4.15
N VAL A 54 11.04 7.53 4.24
CA VAL A 54 10.97 6.32 3.44
C VAL A 54 10.95 5.09 4.33
N LYS A 55 10.22 4.06 3.91
CA LYS A 55 10.26 2.76 4.61
C LYS A 55 11.59 2.08 4.36
N ALA A 56 12.06 1.36 5.36
CA ALA A 56 13.27 0.57 5.26
C ALA A 56 13.08 -0.79 5.97
N ASP A 57 13.61 -1.83 5.36
CA ASP A 57 13.84 -3.11 6.02
C ASP A 57 14.85 -2.91 7.16
N PRO A 58 14.74 -3.61 8.32
CA PRO A 58 15.62 -3.41 9.46
C PRO A 58 17.13 -3.49 9.14
N GLU A 59 17.56 -4.40 8.28
CA GLU A 59 18.97 -4.53 7.89
C GLU A 59 19.43 -3.31 7.07
N TRP A 60 18.66 -2.91 6.06
CA TRP A 60 18.95 -1.74 5.21
C TRP A 60 18.76 -0.43 5.95
N ARG A 61 17.82 -0.35 6.90
CA ARG A 61 17.66 0.79 7.79
C ARG A 61 18.95 1.19 8.49
N ASP A 62 19.58 0.22 9.14
CA ASP A 62 20.79 0.44 9.92
C ASP A 62 22.01 0.68 9.03
N PHE A 63 22.08 0.00 7.88
CA PHE A 63 23.08 0.27 6.87
C PHE A 63 23.08 1.74 6.42
N TRP A 64 21.90 2.26 6.02
CA TRP A 64 21.77 3.63 5.55
C TRP A 64 22.06 4.67 6.63
N ARG A 65 21.65 4.42 7.87
CA ARG A 65 21.96 5.30 9.03
C ARG A 65 23.46 5.30 9.35
N GLY A 66 24.14 4.20 9.15
CA GLY A 66 25.59 4.10 9.32
C GLY A 66 26.37 4.72 8.17
N ALA A 67 25.84 4.67 6.96
CA ALA A 67 26.50 5.21 5.77
C ALA A 67 26.45 6.75 5.68
N TYR A 68 25.36 7.38 6.15
CA TYR A 68 25.14 8.81 5.98
C TYR A 68 24.62 9.47 7.27
N ALA A 69 25.29 10.52 7.73
CA ALA A 69 24.84 11.31 8.88
C ALA A 69 23.48 12.00 8.66
N SER A 70 23.10 12.24 7.40
CA SER A 70 21.83 12.85 7.00
C SER A 70 20.71 11.82 6.84
N VAL A 71 20.93 10.54 7.21
CA VAL A 71 19.89 9.51 7.33
C VAL A 71 19.64 9.23 8.81
N LEU A 72 18.44 9.58 9.27
CA LEU A 72 18.04 9.55 10.67
C LEU A 72 16.88 8.57 10.90
N PRO A 73 16.57 8.19 12.16
CA PRO A 73 15.32 7.51 12.50
C PRO A 73 14.08 8.30 12.04
N GLY A 74 13.08 7.62 11.55
CA GLY A 74 11.88 8.22 10.94
C GLY A 74 11.20 9.26 11.83
N TYR A 75 11.11 10.49 11.38
CA TYR A 75 10.45 11.59 12.07
C TYR A 75 8.94 11.42 11.99
N HIS A 76 8.26 11.43 13.14
CA HIS A 76 6.83 11.11 13.27
C HIS A 76 6.40 9.74 12.71
N GLN A 77 7.34 8.80 12.52
CA GLN A 77 7.09 7.47 12.02
C GLN A 77 7.65 6.40 12.97
N ASN A 78 7.26 5.15 12.77
CA ASN A 78 7.88 4.03 13.48
C ASN A 78 9.37 3.93 13.09
N LYS A 79 10.24 4.13 14.07
CA LYS A 79 11.70 4.18 13.89
C LYS A 79 12.34 2.86 13.49
N GLU A 80 11.61 1.74 13.65
CA GLU A 80 12.07 0.41 13.26
C GLU A 80 11.88 0.16 11.76
N HIS A 81 10.93 0.86 11.12
CA HIS A 81 10.54 0.63 9.74
C HIS A 81 10.65 1.87 8.84
N TRP A 82 11.17 2.99 9.37
CA TRP A 82 11.26 4.23 8.62
C TRP A 82 12.56 4.96 8.87
N ASN A 83 13.15 5.48 7.80
CA ASN A 83 14.24 6.44 7.82
C ASN A 83 13.75 7.81 7.38
N THR A 84 14.36 8.84 7.95
CA THR A 84 14.31 10.23 7.47
C THR A 84 15.58 10.53 6.71
N ILE A 85 15.49 11.06 5.52
CA ILE A 85 16.58 11.51 4.67
C ILE A 85 16.53 13.03 4.61
N ILE A 86 17.59 13.70 5.04
CA ILE A 86 17.73 15.16 4.92
C ILE A 86 18.37 15.48 3.56
N LEU A 87 17.70 16.28 2.74
CA LEU A 87 18.21 16.66 1.41
C LEU A 87 19.18 17.86 1.49
N ASP A 88 20.24 17.73 2.27
CA ASP A 88 21.30 18.72 2.43
C ASP A 88 22.37 18.67 1.31
N GLY A 89 22.26 17.69 0.42
CA GLY A 89 23.20 17.47 -0.68
C GLY A 89 24.40 16.59 -0.34
N SER A 90 24.51 16.07 0.89
CA SER A 90 25.59 15.17 1.32
C SER A 90 25.45 13.76 0.76
N ILE A 91 24.22 13.33 0.45
CA ILE A 91 23.94 11.99 -0.07
C ILE A 91 23.88 12.00 -1.61
N PRO A 92 24.59 11.11 -2.30
CA PRO A 92 24.48 10.96 -3.75
C PRO A 92 23.03 10.75 -4.19
N THR A 93 22.62 11.39 -5.29
CA THR A 93 21.24 11.29 -5.81
C THR A 93 20.80 9.86 -6.04
N GLU A 94 21.69 9.01 -6.51
CA GLU A 94 21.37 7.61 -6.78
C GLU A 94 21.07 6.81 -5.51
N ASP A 95 21.71 7.12 -4.40
CA ASP A 95 21.44 6.47 -3.11
C ASP A 95 20.11 6.94 -2.51
N VAL A 96 19.76 8.23 -2.67
CA VAL A 96 18.42 8.72 -2.32
C VAL A 96 17.35 8.02 -3.16
N ARG A 97 17.56 7.91 -4.48
CA ARG A 97 16.67 7.18 -5.38
C ARG A 97 16.53 5.71 -5.00
N ARG A 98 17.64 5.06 -4.61
CA ARG A 98 17.64 3.67 -4.16
C ARG A 98 16.78 3.50 -2.90
N MET A 99 16.94 4.34 -1.89
CA MET A 99 16.13 4.29 -0.67
C MET A 99 14.63 4.50 -0.96
N ILE A 100 14.26 5.40 -1.87
CA ILE A 100 12.87 5.60 -2.30
C ILE A 100 12.33 4.34 -3.01
N ARG A 101 13.13 3.72 -3.90
CA ARG A 101 12.76 2.49 -4.61
C ARG A 101 12.59 1.31 -3.66
N GLU A 102 13.48 1.15 -2.69
CA GLU A 102 13.38 0.12 -1.64
C GLU A 102 12.10 0.30 -0.85
N SER A 103 11.74 1.54 -0.48
CA SER A 103 10.50 1.86 0.19
C SER A 103 9.26 1.51 -0.65
N TYR A 104 9.27 1.81 -1.95
CA TYR A 104 8.23 1.41 -2.88
C TYR A 104 8.07 -0.11 -2.94
N ASN A 105 9.17 -0.85 -3.06
CA ASN A 105 9.15 -2.32 -3.11
C ASN A 105 8.56 -2.93 -1.84
N LEU A 106 8.90 -2.41 -0.67
CA LEU A 106 8.35 -2.87 0.62
C LEU A 106 6.82 -2.73 0.73
N VAL A 107 6.20 -1.78 0.04
CA VAL A 107 4.74 -1.63 0.03
C VAL A 107 4.09 -2.38 -1.13
N THR A 108 4.81 -2.64 -2.22
CA THR A 108 4.26 -3.29 -3.41
C THR A 108 4.45 -4.81 -3.43
N ASP A 109 5.41 -5.35 -2.73
CA ASP A 109 5.63 -6.82 -2.61
C ASP A 109 5.11 -7.38 -1.28
N SER A 110 3.97 -6.90 -0.79
CA SER A 110 3.34 -7.45 0.41
C SER A 110 2.30 -8.52 0.07
N PRO A 111 2.13 -9.57 0.91
CA PRO A 111 1.06 -10.55 0.73
C PRO A 111 -0.33 -9.91 0.64
N THR A 112 -0.60 -8.88 1.44
CA THR A 112 -1.87 -8.13 1.43
C THR A 112 -2.11 -7.46 0.07
N ARG A 113 -1.07 -6.85 -0.52
CA ARG A 113 -1.19 -6.24 -1.85
C ARG A 113 -1.48 -7.29 -2.92
N ARG A 114 -0.78 -8.42 -2.92
CA ARG A 114 -1.04 -9.52 -3.86
C ARG A 114 -2.47 -10.05 -3.74
N ILE A 115 -3.04 -10.07 -2.52
CA ILE A 115 -4.46 -10.41 -2.30
C ILE A 115 -5.37 -9.39 -2.99
N TYR A 116 -5.17 -8.09 -2.77
CA TYR A 116 -6.01 -7.05 -3.39
C TYR A 116 -5.90 -7.06 -4.91
N GLU A 117 -4.70 -7.25 -5.46
CA GLU A 117 -4.50 -7.38 -6.90
C GLU A 117 -5.22 -8.62 -7.48
N ALA A 118 -5.23 -9.74 -6.75
CA ALA A 118 -5.98 -10.93 -7.13
C ALA A 118 -7.49 -10.66 -7.13
N VAL A 119 -8.01 -9.96 -6.13
CA VAL A 119 -9.44 -9.59 -6.03
C VAL A 119 -9.84 -8.66 -7.17
N CYS A 120 -9.01 -7.67 -7.51
CA CYS A 120 -9.27 -6.76 -8.62
C CYS A 120 -9.33 -7.45 -10.00
N ARG A 121 -8.78 -8.67 -10.11
CA ARG A 121 -8.84 -9.48 -11.35
C ARG A 121 -10.14 -10.27 -11.50
N ILE A 122 -11.01 -10.32 -10.49
CA ILE A 122 -12.32 -10.98 -10.60
C ILE A 122 -13.20 -10.13 -11.52
N PRO A 123 -13.67 -10.65 -12.67
CA PRO A 123 -14.53 -9.89 -13.57
C PRO A 123 -15.89 -9.60 -12.92
N ALA A 124 -16.57 -8.53 -13.37
CA ALA A 124 -17.97 -8.31 -13.03
C ALA A 124 -18.83 -9.52 -13.45
N GLY A 125 -19.83 -9.86 -12.65
CA GLY A 125 -20.68 -11.03 -12.87
C GLY A 125 -20.00 -12.37 -12.57
N LYS A 126 -18.84 -12.38 -11.89
CA LYS A 126 -18.13 -13.58 -11.44
C LYS A 126 -17.76 -13.49 -9.97
N VAL A 127 -17.63 -14.64 -9.32
CA VAL A 127 -17.16 -14.78 -7.95
C VAL A 127 -15.91 -15.65 -7.89
N ALA A 128 -15.12 -15.47 -6.83
CA ALA A 128 -14.00 -16.35 -6.51
C ALA A 128 -14.06 -16.76 -5.04
N THR A 129 -13.53 -17.93 -4.72
CA THR A 129 -13.44 -18.38 -3.33
C THR A 129 -12.19 -17.80 -2.65
N TYR A 130 -12.20 -17.75 -1.30
CA TYR A 130 -11.00 -17.38 -0.51
C TYR A 130 -9.79 -18.22 -0.90
N GLY A 131 -9.99 -19.52 -1.21
CA GLY A 131 -8.91 -20.41 -1.65
C GLY A 131 -8.34 -20.04 -3.02
N GLN A 132 -9.19 -19.67 -3.98
CA GLN A 132 -8.75 -19.21 -5.29
C GLN A 132 -7.97 -17.92 -5.19
N ILE A 133 -8.44 -16.95 -4.39
CA ILE A 133 -7.69 -15.70 -4.15
C ILE A 133 -6.36 -15.98 -3.48
N ALA A 134 -6.30 -16.87 -2.48
CA ALA A 134 -5.07 -17.27 -1.83
C ALA A 134 -4.06 -17.88 -2.82
N ALA A 135 -4.51 -18.76 -3.71
CA ALA A 135 -3.68 -19.34 -4.77
C ALA A 135 -3.17 -18.28 -5.76
N MET A 136 -4.06 -17.40 -6.22
CA MET A 136 -3.71 -16.29 -7.13
C MET A 136 -2.72 -15.31 -6.49
N ALA A 137 -2.78 -15.12 -5.17
CA ALA A 137 -1.83 -14.30 -4.41
C ALA A 137 -0.50 -15.01 -4.10
N GLY A 138 -0.31 -16.23 -4.61
CA GLY A 138 0.94 -16.98 -4.56
C GLY A 138 1.08 -17.99 -3.41
N ASN A 139 0.07 -18.14 -2.54
CA ASN A 139 0.11 -19.14 -1.47
C ASN A 139 -1.30 -19.65 -1.10
N PRO A 140 -1.70 -20.86 -1.56
CA PRO A 140 -3.03 -21.45 -1.30
C PRO A 140 -3.37 -21.62 0.19
N ARG A 141 -2.37 -21.61 1.09
CA ARG A 141 -2.59 -21.79 2.52
C ARG A 141 -2.99 -20.50 3.26
N MET A 142 -3.02 -19.36 2.57
CA MET A 142 -3.27 -18.07 3.21
C MET A 142 -4.74 -17.61 3.21
N CYS A 143 -5.72 -18.52 3.16
CA CYS A 143 -7.15 -18.18 3.15
C CYS A 143 -7.56 -17.26 4.32
N ARG A 144 -7.00 -17.49 5.53
CA ARG A 144 -7.28 -16.63 6.69
C ARG A 144 -6.72 -15.21 6.49
N ALA A 145 -5.54 -15.09 5.88
CA ALA A 145 -4.95 -13.78 5.55
C ALA A 145 -5.79 -13.06 4.49
N VAL A 146 -6.37 -13.78 3.52
CA VAL A 146 -7.34 -13.22 2.57
C VAL A 146 -8.53 -12.64 3.32
N GLY A 147 -9.17 -13.41 4.20
CA GLY A 147 -10.30 -12.91 5.01
C GLY A 147 -9.95 -11.64 5.81
N ASN A 148 -8.81 -11.65 6.49
CA ASN A 148 -8.34 -10.49 7.26
C ASN A 148 -8.05 -9.26 6.39
N ALA A 149 -7.49 -9.46 5.19
CA ALA A 149 -7.24 -8.38 4.24
C ALA A 149 -8.55 -7.78 3.74
N LEU A 150 -9.50 -8.61 3.33
CA LEU A 150 -10.79 -8.15 2.81
C LEU A 150 -11.63 -7.45 3.88
N HIS A 151 -11.57 -7.89 5.14
CA HIS A 151 -12.22 -7.21 6.25
C HIS A 151 -11.66 -5.78 6.49
N LYS A 152 -10.39 -5.56 6.17
CA LYS A 152 -9.67 -4.27 6.29
C LYS A 152 -9.52 -3.54 4.96
N ASN A 153 -10.32 -3.90 3.95
CA ASN A 153 -10.23 -3.32 2.61
C ASN A 153 -10.28 -1.78 2.67
N PRO A 154 -9.24 -1.07 2.23
CA PRO A 154 -9.17 0.39 2.33
C PRO A 154 -9.94 1.11 1.23
N ASP A 155 -10.41 0.36 0.20
CA ASP A 155 -11.04 0.93 -0.99
C ASP A 155 -12.09 -0.01 -1.59
N PRO A 156 -13.25 -0.18 -0.90
CA PRO A 156 -14.28 -1.15 -1.32
C PRO A 156 -14.98 -0.78 -2.63
N GLU A 157 -14.74 0.43 -3.15
CA GLU A 157 -15.25 0.85 -4.46
C GLU A 157 -14.40 0.31 -5.62
N HIS A 158 -13.07 0.21 -5.42
CA HIS A 158 -12.15 -0.24 -6.46
C HIS A 158 -11.60 -1.65 -6.21
N ILE A 159 -11.67 -2.16 -4.98
CA ILE A 159 -11.32 -3.54 -4.63
C ILE A 159 -12.62 -4.30 -4.37
N PRO A 160 -13.15 -5.06 -5.34
CA PRO A 160 -14.49 -5.66 -5.26
C PRO A 160 -14.51 -6.89 -4.34
N CYS A 161 -14.27 -6.68 -3.03
CA CYS A 161 -14.21 -7.75 -2.04
C CYS A 161 -15.55 -8.50 -1.88
N PHE A 162 -16.67 -7.89 -2.29
CA PHE A 162 -17.99 -8.53 -2.31
C PHE A 162 -18.07 -9.71 -3.30
N ARG A 163 -17.17 -9.80 -4.29
CA ARG A 163 -17.08 -10.94 -5.22
C ARG A 163 -16.36 -12.16 -4.64
N VAL A 164 -15.94 -12.10 -3.35
CA VAL A 164 -15.26 -13.23 -2.69
C VAL A 164 -16.23 -13.96 -1.78
N VAL A 165 -16.37 -15.28 -2.02
CA VAL A 165 -17.30 -16.18 -1.32
C VAL A 165 -16.54 -17.33 -0.65
N ASN A 166 -17.24 -18.11 0.20
CA ASN A 166 -16.63 -19.28 0.82
C ASN A 166 -16.48 -20.45 -0.20
N SER A 167 -15.92 -21.57 0.23
CA SER A 167 -15.69 -22.74 -0.64
C SER A 167 -16.96 -23.41 -1.17
N LYS A 168 -18.13 -23.10 -0.58
CA LYS A 168 -19.43 -23.62 -1.01
C LYS A 168 -20.18 -22.64 -1.92
N GLY A 169 -19.61 -21.44 -2.15
CA GLY A 169 -20.28 -20.36 -2.88
C GLY A 169 -21.19 -19.48 -2.01
N GLU A 170 -21.22 -19.71 -0.69
CA GLU A 170 -22.07 -18.94 0.22
C GLU A 170 -21.45 -17.59 0.56
N LEU A 171 -22.30 -16.61 0.85
CA LEU A 171 -21.90 -15.27 1.28
C LEU A 171 -21.18 -15.29 2.62
N SER A 172 -20.35 -14.28 2.85
CA SER A 172 -19.69 -14.10 4.14
C SER A 172 -20.62 -13.41 5.13
N GLY A 173 -21.05 -14.10 6.18
CA GLY A 173 -21.82 -13.49 7.27
C GLY A 173 -21.09 -12.36 7.99
N ALA A 174 -19.78 -12.25 7.79
CA ALA A 174 -18.89 -11.21 8.37
C ALA A 174 -18.43 -10.18 7.32
N PHE A 175 -19.22 -9.92 6.27
CA PHE A 175 -18.88 -8.91 5.28
C PHE A 175 -18.82 -7.52 5.96
N ALA A 176 -17.63 -6.89 5.95
CA ALA A 176 -17.33 -5.70 6.75
C ALA A 176 -18.08 -4.42 6.29
N PHE A 177 -18.61 -4.41 5.07
CA PHE A 177 -19.17 -3.24 4.41
C PHE A 177 -20.70 -3.35 4.26
N GLY A 178 -21.42 -3.66 5.34
CA GLY A 178 -22.88 -3.71 5.36
C GLY A 178 -23.49 -5.12 5.53
N GLY A 179 -22.66 -6.13 5.83
CA GLY A 179 -23.13 -7.51 6.10
C GLY A 179 -23.49 -8.30 4.84
N ALA A 180 -24.09 -9.47 5.04
CA ALA A 180 -24.44 -10.41 3.95
C ALA A 180 -25.45 -9.80 2.97
N ASP A 181 -26.41 -9.01 3.46
CA ASP A 181 -27.45 -8.38 2.61
C ASP A 181 -26.82 -7.38 1.61
N GLU A 182 -25.87 -6.58 2.06
CA GLU A 182 -25.17 -5.66 1.15
C GLU A 182 -24.28 -6.41 0.16
N GLN A 183 -23.63 -7.50 0.57
CA GLN A 183 -22.89 -8.36 -0.34
C GLN A 183 -23.82 -8.96 -1.41
N LYS A 184 -25.00 -9.46 -1.00
CA LYS A 184 -26.04 -9.97 -1.90
C LYS A 184 -26.47 -8.91 -2.90
N ASN A 185 -26.86 -7.73 -2.45
CA ASN A 185 -27.31 -6.63 -3.30
C ASN A 185 -26.28 -6.27 -4.39
N ARG A 186 -24.99 -6.23 -4.03
CA ARG A 186 -23.91 -5.91 -4.99
C ARG A 186 -23.72 -7.02 -6.03
N LEU A 187 -23.83 -8.29 -5.61
CA LEU A 187 -23.73 -9.44 -6.53
C LEU A 187 -24.93 -9.50 -7.49
N GLU A 188 -26.15 -9.29 -6.99
CA GLU A 188 -27.36 -9.24 -7.81
C GLU A 188 -27.34 -8.08 -8.82
N ALA A 189 -26.78 -6.93 -8.42
CA ALA A 189 -26.58 -5.80 -9.34
C ALA A 189 -25.61 -6.14 -10.51
N GLU A 190 -24.74 -7.14 -10.33
CA GLU A 190 -23.88 -7.67 -11.38
C GLU A 190 -24.48 -8.89 -12.12
N GLY A 191 -25.75 -9.24 -11.84
CA GLY A 191 -26.46 -10.34 -12.50
C GLY A 191 -26.13 -11.73 -11.95
N ILE A 192 -25.60 -11.82 -10.73
CA ILE A 192 -25.34 -13.08 -10.04
C ILE A 192 -26.56 -13.43 -9.17
N GLU A 193 -27.19 -14.57 -9.42
CA GLU A 193 -28.25 -15.08 -8.56
C GLU A 193 -27.66 -15.54 -7.22
N VAL A 194 -28.27 -15.10 -6.12
CA VAL A 194 -27.86 -15.44 -4.76
C VAL A 194 -29.06 -16.00 -4.00
N ASP A 195 -28.97 -17.28 -3.68
CA ASP A 195 -29.99 -18.04 -2.92
C ASP A 195 -30.07 -17.60 -1.45
#